data_5e9b54d378c460c42fc555e1b8a715a6
#
_entry.id   5e9b54d378c460c42fc555e1b8a715a6
#
_cell.length_a   1.000
_cell.length_b   1.000
_cell.length_c   1.000
_cell.angle_alpha   90.00
_cell.angle_beta   90.00
_cell.angle_gamma   90.00
#
_symmetry.space_group_name_H-M   'P 1'
#
loop_
_entity.id
_entity.type
_entity.pdbx_description
1 polymer ?
#
loop_
_entity_poly.entity_id
_entity_poly.type
_entity_poly.pdbx_seq_one_letter_code
_entity_poly.pdbx_strand_id
1 'polypeptide(L)'
;SGISLSQEQIDAGMRSHVSGKPDIDIEAHIDRKQLRFMGNAAAYAYIAMQQAIDDSGLQPSEVSNVRTGIIAGSGGASSSSQTEAADIMRERGLRRVGAYRVTQTMGSTVSACLATPFKIKGVNYSISSACSTSAHCIGNAMEQIQLGKQDLVFAGGGEELHWTLSCLFDAMGALSTKYNHTPQQA
;
A
#
# COMPACT_ATOMS: atom_id res chain seq x y z
N SER A 1 4.55 8.11 20.13
CA SER A 1 5.00 7.88 18.77
C SER A 1 4.75 6.42 18.41
N GLY A 2 4.37 6.13 17.19
CA GLY A 2 4.23 4.76 16.64
C GLY A 2 5.56 4.17 16.14
N ILE A 3 6.67 4.84 16.41
CA ILE A 3 8.01 4.38 16.01
C ILE A 3 8.58 3.45 17.07
N SER A 4 9.15 2.33 16.63
CA SER A 4 9.78 1.32 17.47
C SER A 4 11.11 0.84 16.88
N LEU A 5 11.88 0.08 17.66
CA LEU A 5 13.05 -0.61 17.14
C LEU A 5 12.62 -1.68 16.13
N SER A 6 13.36 -1.76 15.04
CA SER A 6 13.21 -2.78 14.01
C SER A 6 14.38 -3.78 14.10
N GLN A 7 14.11 -4.95 14.65
CA GLN A 7 15.11 -6.01 14.74
C GLN A 7 15.57 -6.44 13.34
N GLU A 8 14.65 -6.47 12.37
CA GLU A 8 14.97 -6.79 10.97
C GLU A 8 16.01 -5.84 10.37
N GLN A 9 15.92 -4.53 10.64
CA GLN A 9 16.88 -3.54 10.16
C GLN A 9 18.25 -3.69 10.88
N ILE A 10 18.22 -3.97 12.18
CA ILE A 10 19.44 -4.23 12.97
C ILE A 10 20.17 -5.44 12.42
N ASP A 11 19.48 -6.55 12.23
CA ASP A 11 20.05 -7.81 11.74
C ASP A 11 20.57 -7.68 10.30
N ALA A 12 19.93 -6.82 9.49
CA ALA A 12 20.39 -6.47 8.15
C ALA A 12 21.61 -5.53 8.14
N GLY A 13 22.09 -5.06 9.30
CA GLY A 13 23.26 -4.17 9.41
C GLY A 13 23.01 -2.75 8.91
N MET A 14 21.73 -2.29 8.91
CA MET A 14 21.37 -0.94 8.51
C MET A 14 21.81 0.09 9.56
N ARG A 15 22.03 1.34 9.12
CA ARG A 15 22.36 2.44 10.02
C ARG A 15 21.19 2.92 10.86
N SER A 16 19.98 2.92 10.28
CA SER A 16 18.75 3.21 10.98
C SER A 16 18.19 1.93 11.61
N HIS A 17 17.88 2.00 12.89
CA HIS A 17 17.29 0.89 13.65
C HIS A 17 15.82 1.13 14.01
N VAL A 18 15.21 2.18 13.50
CA VAL A 18 13.85 2.57 13.87
C VAL A 18 12.90 2.53 12.67
N SER A 19 11.67 2.11 12.91
CA SER A 19 10.62 2.06 11.88
C SER A 19 9.23 2.29 12.46
N GLY A 20 8.28 2.70 11.61
CA GLY A 20 6.86 2.83 11.92
C GLY A 20 6.06 1.69 11.26
N LYS A 21 5.96 0.55 11.92
CA LYS A 21 5.14 -0.56 11.46
C LYS A 21 3.77 -0.50 12.14
N PRO A 22 2.65 -0.48 11.37
CA PRO A 22 1.34 -0.54 11.99
C PRO A 22 1.14 -1.91 12.68
N ASP A 23 0.56 -1.88 13.88
CA ASP A 23 0.17 -3.08 14.63
C ASP A 23 -1.25 -3.48 14.20
N ILE A 24 -1.34 -4.09 13.02
CA ILE A 24 -2.62 -4.49 12.40
C ILE A 24 -2.50 -5.94 11.94
N ASP A 25 -3.42 -6.77 12.40
CA ASP A 25 -3.63 -8.11 11.86
C ASP A 25 -4.43 -8.05 10.56
N ILE A 26 -3.72 -8.05 9.43
CA ILE A 26 -4.31 -7.95 8.10
C ILE A 26 -5.30 -9.11 7.83
N GLU A 27 -4.99 -10.31 8.30
CA GLU A 27 -5.83 -11.50 8.07
C GLU A 27 -7.15 -11.43 8.83
N ALA A 28 -7.22 -10.70 9.94
CA ALA A 28 -8.46 -10.44 10.66
C ALA A 28 -9.42 -9.49 9.90
N HIS A 29 -8.90 -8.65 9.00
CA HIS A 29 -9.67 -7.64 8.30
C HIS A 29 -10.00 -7.99 6.84
N ILE A 30 -9.23 -8.87 6.20
CA ILE A 30 -9.34 -9.14 4.77
C ILE A 30 -9.56 -10.63 4.52
N ASP A 31 -10.63 -10.97 3.81
CA ASP A 31 -10.88 -12.36 3.40
C ASP A 31 -9.69 -12.93 2.62
N ARG A 32 -9.28 -14.14 2.96
CA ARG A 32 -8.12 -14.82 2.37
C ARG A 32 -8.18 -14.92 0.84
N LYS A 33 -9.41 -15.02 0.26
CA LYS A 33 -9.57 -15.07 -1.20
C LYS A 33 -9.26 -13.74 -1.88
N GLN A 34 -9.34 -12.62 -1.14
CA GLN A 34 -8.97 -11.30 -1.61
C GLN A 34 -7.51 -11.00 -1.30
N LEU A 35 -7.07 -11.32 -0.08
CA LEU A 35 -5.70 -11.04 0.39
C LEU A 35 -4.62 -11.68 -0.50
N ARG A 36 -4.88 -12.85 -1.09
CA ARG A 36 -3.91 -13.52 -1.98
C ARG A 36 -3.48 -12.67 -3.21
N PHE A 37 -4.24 -11.65 -3.59
CA PHE A 37 -3.91 -10.75 -4.69
C PHE A 37 -3.14 -9.52 -4.23
N MET A 38 -3.06 -9.26 -2.92
CA MET A 38 -2.55 -8.04 -2.33
C MET A 38 -1.14 -8.22 -1.78
N GLY A 39 -0.26 -7.24 -2.04
CA GLY A 39 0.88 -6.99 -1.18
C GLY A 39 0.45 -6.10 0.00
N ASN A 40 1.33 -5.91 0.98
CA ASN A 40 0.99 -5.18 2.21
C ASN A 40 0.50 -3.74 1.93
N ALA A 41 1.06 -3.04 0.95
CA ALA A 41 0.62 -1.70 0.59
C ALA A 41 -0.87 -1.67 0.21
N ALA A 42 -1.31 -2.63 -0.63
CA ALA A 42 -2.72 -2.75 -1.03
C ALA A 42 -3.60 -3.22 0.13
N ALA A 43 -3.10 -4.09 1.00
CA ALA A 43 -3.83 -4.58 2.17
C ALA A 43 -4.09 -3.45 3.19
N TYR A 44 -3.09 -2.62 3.50
CA TYR A 44 -3.28 -1.46 4.36
C TYR A 44 -4.25 -0.44 3.75
N ALA A 45 -4.15 -0.19 2.43
CA ALA A 45 -5.08 0.68 1.73
C ALA A 45 -6.51 0.13 1.74
N TYR A 46 -6.69 -1.20 1.65
CA TYR A 46 -8.00 -1.84 1.78
C TYR A 46 -8.62 -1.57 3.16
N ILE A 47 -7.88 -1.78 4.23
CA ILE A 47 -8.36 -1.55 5.60
C ILE A 47 -8.72 -0.07 5.78
N ALA A 48 -7.86 0.84 5.32
CA ALA A 48 -8.11 2.27 5.40
C ALA A 48 -9.36 2.70 4.59
N MET A 49 -9.57 2.12 3.39
CA MET A 49 -10.76 2.40 2.59
C MET A 49 -12.03 1.88 3.26
N GLN A 50 -11.99 0.68 3.87
CA GLN A 50 -13.14 0.17 4.62
C GLN A 50 -13.50 1.08 5.79
N GLN A 51 -12.50 1.53 6.56
CA GLN A 51 -12.70 2.49 7.65
C GLN A 51 -13.28 3.82 7.15
N ALA A 52 -12.79 4.33 6.02
CA ALA A 52 -13.31 5.56 5.42
C ALA A 52 -14.77 5.41 4.95
N ILE A 53 -15.17 4.25 4.42
CA ILE A 53 -16.55 3.95 4.05
C ILE A 53 -17.44 3.91 5.32
N ASP A 54 -16.98 3.22 6.35
CA ASP A 54 -17.74 3.09 7.60
C ASP A 54 -17.92 4.45 8.30
N ASP A 55 -16.88 5.28 8.32
CA ASP A 55 -16.90 6.62 8.91
C ASP A 55 -17.77 7.61 8.11
N SER A 56 -17.77 7.50 6.79
CA SER A 56 -18.54 8.39 5.91
C SER A 56 -20.05 8.17 5.96
N GLY A 57 -20.51 7.00 6.42
CA GLY A 57 -21.92 6.58 6.40
C GLY A 57 -22.48 6.31 5.00
N LEU A 58 -21.63 6.19 3.97
CA LEU A 58 -22.05 5.88 2.60
C LEU A 58 -22.75 4.53 2.52
N GLN A 59 -23.86 4.50 1.75
CA GLN A 59 -24.56 3.27 1.49
C GLN A 59 -23.82 2.42 0.43
N PRO A 60 -23.95 1.09 0.43
CA PRO A 60 -23.32 0.23 -0.57
C PRO A 60 -23.62 0.58 -2.03
N SER A 61 -24.80 1.16 -2.31
CA SER A 61 -25.20 1.63 -3.64
C SER A 61 -24.49 2.93 -4.05
N GLU A 62 -24.03 3.73 -3.11
CA GLU A 62 -23.24 4.94 -3.36
C GLU A 62 -21.78 4.58 -3.61
N VAL A 63 -21.25 3.62 -2.85
CA VAL A 63 -19.90 3.07 -3.09
C VAL A 63 -19.82 2.37 -4.44
N SER A 64 -20.78 1.47 -4.73
CA SER A 64 -20.83 0.72 -6.00
C SER A 64 -21.65 1.46 -7.05
N ASN A 65 -21.17 2.59 -7.52
CA ASN A 65 -21.84 3.49 -8.46
C ASN A 65 -20.90 3.88 -9.61
N VAL A 66 -21.44 4.12 -10.80
CA VAL A 66 -20.66 4.57 -11.97
C VAL A 66 -20.08 5.97 -11.78
N ARG A 67 -20.63 6.75 -10.84
CA ARG A 67 -20.16 8.08 -10.45
C ARG A 67 -19.20 8.05 -9.25
N THR A 68 -18.89 6.85 -8.73
CA THR A 68 -17.92 6.64 -7.64
C THR A 68 -16.68 5.98 -8.16
N GLY A 69 -15.54 6.69 -8.09
CA GLY A 69 -14.24 6.26 -8.57
C GLY A 69 -13.24 5.95 -7.46
N ILE A 70 -12.08 5.42 -7.86
CA ILE A 70 -10.89 5.26 -7.02
C ILE A 70 -9.64 5.71 -7.77
N ILE A 71 -8.85 6.57 -7.14
CA ILE A 71 -7.53 7.00 -7.59
C ILE A 71 -6.58 6.80 -6.41
N ALA A 72 -5.88 5.69 -6.41
CA ALA A 72 -5.01 5.32 -5.29
C ALA A 72 -3.75 4.61 -5.78
N GLY A 73 -2.61 4.92 -5.20
CA GLY A 73 -1.34 4.41 -5.67
C GLY A 73 -0.35 4.06 -4.56
N SER A 74 0.86 3.73 -4.99
CA SER A 74 2.00 3.45 -4.12
C SER A 74 3.27 3.97 -4.77
N GLY A 75 4.22 4.44 -4.00
CA GLY A 75 5.54 4.82 -4.47
C GLY A 75 6.42 3.62 -4.82
N GLY A 76 6.26 2.51 -4.09
CA GLY A 76 7.11 1.32 -4.19
C GLY A 76 6.36 0.00 -4.47
N ALA A 77 5.03 0.02 -4.57
CA ALA A 77 4.20 -1.18 -4.69
C ALA A 77 4.52 -2.22 -3.58
N SER A 78 4.90 -3.46 -3.92
CA SER A 78 5.28 -4.49 -2.95
C SER A 78 6.69 -4.99 -3.20
N SER A 79 7.67 -4.40 -2.52
CA SER A 79 9.08 -4.82 -2.55
C SER A 79 9.26 -6.20 -1.90
N SER A 80 8.50 -6.53 -0.87
CA SER A 80 8.50 -7.85 -0.23
C SER A 80 8.07 -8.94 -1.21
N SER A 81 6.94 -8.78 -1.89
CA SER A 81 6.45 -9.76 -2.87
C SER A 81 7.38 -9.90 -4.07
N GLN A 82 8.03 -8.83 -4.51
CA GLN A 82 9.00 -8.85 -5.59
C GLN A 82 10.25 -9.67 -5.19
N THR A 83 10.78 -9.42 -4.00
CA THR A 83 11.96 -10.12 -3.48
C THR A 83 11.66 -11.60 -3.27
N GLU A 84 10.54 -11.92 -2.61
CA GLU A 84 10.13 -13.30 -2.39
C GLU A 84 9.93 -14.07 -3.71
N ALA A 85 9.32 -13.43 -4.71
CA ALA A 85 9.15 -14.06 -6.03
C ALA A 85 10.50 -14.36 -6.70
N ALA A 86 11.48 -13.43 -6.58
CA ALA A 86 12.81 -13.60 -7.11
C ALA A 86 13.58 -14.75 -6.40
N ASP A 87 13.48 -14.84 -5.09
CA ASP A 87 14.14 -15.88 -4.30
C ASP A 87 13.51 -17.26 -4.55
N ILE A 88 12.18 -17.35 -4.57
CA ILE A 88 11.48 -18.59 -4.96
C ILE A 88 11.89 -19.04 -6.37
N MET A 89 12.00 -18.10 -7.32
CA MET A 89 12.42 -18.42 -8.68
C MET A 89 13.84 -19.03 -8.71
N ARG A 90 14.78 -18.45 -7.94
CA ARG A 90 16.18 -18.93 -7.87
C ARG A 90 16.31 -20.27 -7.16
N GLU A 91 15.58 -20.46 -6.06
CA GLU A 91 15.70 -21.63 -5.21
C GLU A 91 14.87 -22.83 -5.67
N ARG A 92 13.65 -22.57 -6.17
CA ARG A 92 12.62 -23.60 -6.38
C ARG A 92 12.05 -23.64 -7.80
N GLY A 93 12.43 -22.67 -8.63
CA GLY A 93 12.02 -22.56 -10.04
C GLY A 93 10.63 -21.96 -10.25
N LEU A 94 10.33 -21.67 -11.51
CA LEU A 94 9.15 -20.92 -11.95
C LEU A 94 7.81 -21.44 -11.43
N ARG A 95 7.65 -22.76 -11.38
CA ARG A 95 6.37 -23.40 -10.95
C ARG A 95 5.99 -23.09 -9.50
N ARG A 96 6.92 -22.62 -8.67
CA ARG A 96 6.71 -22.29 -7.27
C ARG A 96 6.48 -20.81 -6.99
N VAL A 97 6.72 -19.93 -7.95
CA VAL A 97 6.54 -18.47 -7.81
C VAL A 97 5.09 -18.11 -7.47
N GLY A 98 4.11 -18.85 -8.02
CA GLY A 98 2.70 -18.61 -7.78
C GLY A 98 2.06 -17.63 -8.76
N ALA A 99 0.74 -17.76 -8.94
CA ALA A 99 -0.01 -17.05 -9.99
C ALA A 99 -0.35 -15.58 -9.64
N TYR A 100 -0.23 -15.20 -8.37
CA TYR A 100 -0.75 -13.92 -7.88
C TYR A 100 0.31 -12.82 -7.73
N ARG A 101 1.60 -13.12 -8.00
CA ARG A 101 2.71 -12.17 -7.82
C ARG A 101 2.58 -10.93 -8.72
N VAL A 102 2.04 -11.08 -9.91
CA VAL A 102 1.82 -9.94 -10.82
C VAL A 102 0.89 -8.90 -10.18
N THR A 103 -0.24 -9.34 -9.61
CA THR A 103 -1.19 -8.43 -8.96
C THR A 103 -0.64 -7.78 -7.71
N GLN A 104 0.23 -8.47 -6.98
CA GLN A 104 0.89 -7.96 -5.78
C GLN A 104 1.95 -6.89 -6.10
N THR A 105 2.63 -7.01 -7.25
CA THR A 105 3.82 -6.20 -7.59
C THR A 105 3.59 -5.14 -8.66
N MET A 106 2.48 -5.19 -9.40
CA MET A 106 2.20 -4.20 -10.44
C MET A 106 2.01 -2.80 -9.87
N GLY A 107 2.39 -1.75 -10.63
CA GLY A 107 2.28 -0.36 -10.20
C GLY A 107 0.86 0.10 -9.87
N SER A 108 -0.17 -0.57 -10.42
CA SER A 108 -1.59 -0.32 -10.14
C SER A 108 -2.18 -1.21 -9.03
N THR A 109 -1.34 -1.92 -8.27
CA THR A 109 -1.80 -2.90 -7.26
C THR A 109 -2.83 -2.32 -6.29
N VAL A 110 -2.61 -1.08 -5.81
CA VAL A 110 -3.49 -0.46 -4.82
C VAL A 110 -4.89 -0.24 -5.40
N SER A 111 -5.05 0.53 -6.48
CA SER A 111 -6.38 0.81 -7.05
C SER A 111 -7.07 -0.46 -7.57
N ALA A 112 -6.34 -1.36 -8.21
CA ALA A 112 -6.91 -2.59 -8.76
C ALA A 112 -7.41 -3.56 -7.68
N CYS A 113 -6.61 -3.75 -6.61
CA CYS A 113 -6.98 -4.65 -5.52
C CYS A 113 -8.14 -4.13 -4.66
N LEU A 114 -8.39 -2.81 -4.64
CA LEU A 114 -9.51 -2.20 -3.94
C LEU A 114 -10.77 -2.17 -4.81
N ALA A 115 -10.65 -1.88 -6.09
CA ALA A 115 -11.80 -1.70 -6.98
C ALA A 115 -12.71 -2.92 -7.03
N THR A 116 -12.17 -4.13 -7.02
CA THR A 116 -12.96 -5.38 -7.13
C THR A 116 -13.78 -5.68 -5.87
N PRO A 117 -13.21 -5.74 -4.65
CA PRO A 117 -13.98 -6.06 -3.46
C PRO A 117 -15.03 -4.98 -3.12
N PHE A 118 -14.69 -3.70 -3.31
CA PHE A 118 -15.63 -2.59 -3.08
C PHE A 118 -16.57 -2.32 -4.26
N LYS A 119 -16.44 -3.09 -5.36
CA LYS A 119 -17.27 -3.00 -6.57
C LYS A 119 -17.33 -1.58 -7.15
N ILE A 120 -16.20 -0.89 -7.18
CA ILE A 120 -16.09 0.43 -7.77
C ILE A 120 -16.39 0.35 -9.27
N LYS A 121 -17.26 1.22 -9.77
CA LYS A 121 -17.71 1.24 -11.17
C LYS A 121 -17.32 2.49 -11.93
N GLY A 122 -16.87 3.54 -11.23
CA GLY A 122 -16.36 4.76 -11.84
C GLY A 122 -14.91 4.63 -12.26
N VAL A 123 -14.19 5.75 -12.35
CA VAL A 123 -12.76 5.74 -12.73
C VAL A 123 -11.94 4.90 -11.76
N ASN A 124 -10.99 4.14 -12.30
CA ASN A 124 -10.09 3.29 -11.51
C ASN A 124 -8.69 3.32 -12.12
N TYR A 125 -7.77 3.99 -11.48
CA TYR A 125 -6.35 3.97 -11.86
C TYR A 125 -5.45 4.37 -10.68
N SER A 126 -4.16 4.04 -10.82
CA SER A 126 -3.12 4.44 -9.87
C SER A 126 -2.24 5.53 -10.46
N ILE A 127 -1.76 6.41 -9.59
CA ILE A 127 -0.64 7.31 -9.84
C ILE A 127 0.53 6.79 -9.02
N SER A 128 1.74 6.88 -9.55
CA SER A 128 2.97 6.65 -8.79
C SER A 128 3.90 7.83 -9.00
N SER A 129 4.19 8.54 -7.92
CA SER A 129 5.06 9.71 -7.89
C SER A 129 5.86 9.77 -6.58
N ALA A 130 6.41 8.60 -6.20
CA ALA A 130 7.18 8.42 -4.97
C ALA A 130 6.43 8.95 -3.73
N CYS A 131 7.08 9.76 -2.88
CA CYS A 131 6.50 10.32 -1.66
C CYS A 131 5.29 11.24 -1.90
N SER A 132 5.09 11.73 -3.13
CA SER A 132 3.98 12.60 -3.51
C SER A 132 2.76 11.85 -4.06
N THR A 133 2.80 10.53 -4.11
CA THR A 133 1.75 9.69 -4.71
C THR A 133 0.36 10.01 -4.17
N SER A 134 0.18 9.99 -2.85
CA SER A 134 -1.14 10.26 -2.23
C SER A 134 -1.63 11.68 -2.53
N ALA A 135 -0.75 12.68 -2.51
CA ALA A 135 -1.11 14.06 -2.84
C ALA A 135 -1.58 14.19 -4.29
N HIS A 136 -0.90 13.56 -5.23
CA HIS A 136 -1.32 13.54 -6.63
C HIS A 136 -2.63 12.76 -6.84
N CYS A 137 -2.84 11.65 -6.14
CA CYS A 137 -4.12 10.94 -6.18
C CYS A 137 -5.27 11.83 -5.70
N ILE A 138 -5.09 12.57 -4.60
CA ILE A 138 -6.10 13.49 -4.05
C ILE A 138 -6.37 14.65 -5.03
N GLY A 139 -5.32 15.28 -5.59
CA GLY A 139 -5.47 16.36 -6.56
C GLY A 139 -6.23 15.92 -7.81
N ASN A 140 -5.86 14.77 -8.37
CA ASN A 140 -6.57 14.21 -9.53
C ASN A 140 -8.01 13.84 -9.21
N ALA A 141 -8.30 13.30 -8.02
CA ALA A 141 -9.66 13.01 -7.59
C ALA A 141 -10.51 14.29 -7.53
N MET A 142 -9.98 15.36 -6.96
CA MET A 142 -10.61 16.67 -6.93
C MET A 142 -10.95 17.16 -8.36
N GLU A 143 -10.00 17.04 -9.29
CA GLU A 143 -10.21 17.43 -10.69
C GLU A 143 -11.32 16.59 -11.36
N GLN A 144 -11.40 15.27 -11.10
CA GLN A 144 -12.49 14.44 -11.63
C GLN A 144 -13.87 14.91 -11.15
N ILE A 145 -13.97 15.35 -9.89
CA ILE A 145 -15.21 15.89 -9.32
C ILE A 145 -15.51 17.26 -9.90
N GLN A 146 -14.55 18.17 -9.95
CA GLN A 146 -14.72 19.52 -10.51
C GLN A 146 -15.13 19.52 -11.98
N LEU A 147 -14.62 18.56 -12.76
CA LEU A 147 -14.98 18.35 -14.16
C LEU A 147 -16.33 17.63 -14.35
N GLY A 148 -17.02 17.31 -13.27
CA GLY A 148 -18.32 16.61 -13.31
C GLY A 148 -18.25 15.16 -13.81
N LYS A 149 -17.05 14.53 -13.82
CA LYS A 149 -16.87 13.13 -14.27
C LYS A 149 -17.22 12.13 -13.18
N GLN A 150 -16.98 12.47 -11.93
CA GLN A 150 -17.32 11.67 -10.76
C GLN A 150 -18.02 12.56 -9.72
N ASP A 151 -18.84 11.96 -8.85
CA ASP A 151 -19.46 12.63 -7.71
C ASP A 151 -18.71 12.31 -6.41
N LEU A 152 -18.07 11.15 -6.37
CA LEU A 152 -17.29 10.67 -5.25
C LEU A 152 -16.04 9.96 -5.77
N VAL A 153 -14.88 10.18 -5.11
CA VAL A 153 -13.66 9.46 -5.43
C VAL A 153 -12.92 9.09 -4.15
N PHE A 154 -12.65 7.81 -3.97
CA PHE A 154 -11.71 7.34 -2.96
C PHE A 154 -10.30 7.64 -3.44
N ALA A 155 -9.55 8.43 -2.66
CA ALA A 155 -8.24 8.91 -3.07
C ALA A 155 -7.20 8.76 -1.97
N GLY A 156 -5.99 8.35 -2.35
CA GLY A 156 -4.91 8.19 -1.39
C GLY A 156 -3.81 7.28 -1.87
N GLY A 157 -3.11 6.66 -0.92
CA GLY A 157 -2.05 5.71 -1.22
C GLY A 157 -1.75 4.78 -0.06
N GLY A 158 -1.07 3.69 -0.36
CA GLY A 158 -0.55 2.74 0.61
C GLY A 158 0.91 2.43 0.34
N GLU A 159 1.66 2.27 1.40
CA GLU A 159 3.05 1.80 1.35
C GLU A 159 3.23 0.62 2.28
N GLU A 160 4.22 -0.22 1.98
CA GLU A 160 4.65 -1.28 2.90
C GLU A 160 5.97 -0.92 3.57
N LEU A 161 6.18 -1.47 4.74
CA LEU A 161 7.49 -1.50 5.37
C LEU A 161 8.14 -2.85 5.09
N HIS A 162 9.26 -2.84 4.36
CA HIS A 162 10.08 -4.01 4.12
C HIS A 162 11.55 -3.60 4.03
N TRP A 163 12.47 -4.44 4.54
CA TRP A 163 13.89 -4.11 4.61
C TRP A 163 14.51 -3.83 3.23
N THR A 164 14.04 -4.49 2.17
CA THR A 164 14.55 -4.28 0.80
C THR A 164 14.28 -2.88 0.25
N LEU A 165 13.19 -2.25 0.67
CA LEU A 165 12.92 -0.84 0.35
C LEU A 165 13.67 0.08 1.33
N SER A 166 13.64 -0.26 2.62
CA SER A 166 14.31 0.53 3.66
C SER A 166 15.82 0.63 3.43
N CYS A 167 16.48 -0.44 2.96
CA CYS A 167 17.92 -0.42 2.70
C CYS A 167 18.32 0.59 1.61
N LEU A 168 17.46 0.86 0.63
CA LEU A 168 17.72 1.85 -0.40
C LEU A 168 17.75 3.27 0.19
N PHE A 169 16.80 3.58 1.07
CA PHE A 169 16.77 4.86 1.80
C PHE A 169 17.90 4.98 2.81
N ASP A 170 18.27 3.89 3.48
CA ASP A 170 19.40 3.88 4.41
C ASP A 170 20.72 4.10 3.67
N ALA A 171 20.91 3.45 2.51
CA ALA A 171 22.09 3.63 1.68
C ALA A 171 22.29 5.08 1.21
N MET A 172 21.20 5.78 0.86
CA MET A 172 21.28 7.19 0.49
C MET A 172 21.35 8.15 1.69
N GLY A 173 21.27 7.65 2.93
CA GLY A 173 21.35 8.45 4.14
C GLY A 173 20.07 9.20 4.51
N ALA A 174 18.92 8.76 4.01
CA ALA A 174 17.63 9.44 4.22
C ALA A 174 16.87 8.96 5.46
N LEU A 175 17.30 7.86 6.10
CA LEU A 175 16.64 7.36 7.30
C LEU A 175 17.22 7.98 8.58
N SER A 176 16.37 8.05 9.62
CA SER A 176 16.75 8.55 10.93
C SER A 176 17.69 7.58 11.65
N THR A 177 18.87 8.06 12.06
CA THR A 177 19.83 7.30 12.87
C THR A 177 19.96 7.89 14.28
N LYS A 178 19.50 9.11 14.48
CA LYS A 178 19.64 9.85 15.76
C LYS A 178 18.92 9.16 16.91
N TYR A 179 17.81 8.50 16.61
CA TYR A 179 16.91 7.95 17.62
C TYR A 179 16.99 6.43 17.78
N ASN A 180 18.08 5.81 17.32
CA ASN A 180 18.30 4.35 17.45
C ASN A 180 18.19 3.83 18.88
N HIS A 181 18.53 4.66 19.89
CA HIS A 181 18.46 4.31 21.31
C HIS A 181 17.22 4.87 22.04
N THR A 182 16.46 5.72 21.35
CA THR A 182 15.27 6.38 21.92
C THR A 182 14.17 6.48 20.88
N PRO A 183 13.67 5.35 20.32
CA PRO A 183 12.74 5.34 19.20
C PRO A 183 11.45 6.11 19.46
N GLN A 184 10.99 6.16 20.71
CA GLN A 184 9.80 6.93 21.13
C GLN A 184 9.94 8.45 20.92
N GLN A 185 11.14 8.95 20.65
CA GLN A 185 11.43 10.36 20.35
C GLN A 185 11.60 10.62 18.84
N ALA A 186 11.53 9.57 18.01
CA ALA A 186 11.65 9.68 16.56
C ALA A 186 10.35 10.18 15.93
#